data_56e401f45c7a36bc59a0dcf5ada97788
#
_entry.id   56e401f45c7a36bc59a0dcf5ada97788
#
_cell.length_a   1.000
_cell.length_b   1.000
_cell.length_c   1.000
_cell.angle_alpha   90.00
_cell.angle_beta   90.00
_cell.angle_gamma   90.00
#
_symmetry.space_group_name_H-M   'P 1'
#
loop_
_entity.id
_entity.type
_entity.pdbx_description
1 polymer ?
#
loop_
_entity_poly.entity_id
_entity_poly.type
_entity_poly.pdbx_seq_one_letter_code
_entity_poly.pdbx_strand_id
1 'polypeptide(L)'
;TIRYTFTAQNGCTHFSESQVEVWPRPVAKLNTAAPFCEKNAITFNSTGSVANATNLAAWQWNFGDGTPVVTTTNSNPVNHTYAVYGNYTAQLTVTNNRGCNSLPQPLQVKINPLPKVDFQLPKICLPDGRGQFTDRSTIADNTQSGFSYRWNFGNTFASPAGSDTSSAQNPVYKYSNLGPYNVKLIVISSNNCIDSITQQLVNVFPQPKARFKSSVDSICIGQTIDFTDESDGLVRNITTWKWSFGNGDSSFIQNPRYSYPAAATVPYTVKLFVYTTEGCVSDTAEKQINVWSYPVVSAGPDITMLQDGIRKISEARSTGNGLQYLWTPSTYLDNPASANPTIVKPQDDITYTVRVTGRGGCTNSDAVFVKVLKMPKPPNTFTPNGDGINDFWEIKYLNDYPGCIVEVYNTAGTLVYRSVGYSTPWDGKYNGQPLPAGTYYYVIDPKNGRSRTAGYITILR
;
A
#
# COMPACT_ATOMS: atom_id res chain seq x y z
N THR A 1 90.35 -16.53 -52.14
CA THR A 1 91.51 -15.64 -52.29
C THR A 1 91.05 -14.36 -53.09
N ILE A 2 91.33 -13.15 -52.59
CA ILE A 2 91.20 -11.89 -53.32
C ILE A 2 92.56 -11.49 -53.78
N ARG A 3 92.68 -11.25 -55.11
CA ARG A 3 93.95 -10.75 -55.76
C ARG A 3 93.75 -9.27 -56.07
N TYR A 4 94.64 -8.47 -55.52
CA TYR A 4 94.75 -7.07 -55.90
C TYR A 4 95.94 -6.96 -56.94
N THR A 5 95.64 -6.54 -58.14
CA THR A 5 96.67 -6.31 -59.21
C THR A 5 96.89 -4.82 -59.37
N PHE A 6 98.09 -4.41 -59.26
CA PHE A 6 98.55 -3.05 -59.49
C PHE A 6 99.33 -3.02 -60.78
N THR A 7 99.03 -2.09 -61.67
CA THR A 7 99.76 -1.84 -62.96
C THR A 7 100.41 -0.48 -62.88
N ALA A 8 101.75 -0.42 -62.95
CA ALA A 8 102.53 0.81 -63.02
C ALA A 8 102.44 1.47 -64.42
N GLN A 9 102.74 2.78 -64.56
CA GLN A 9 102.70 3.51 -65.87
C GLN A 9 103.60 2.92 -66.93
N ASN A 10 104.63 2.20 -66.58
CA ASN A 10 105.55 1.53 -67.52
C ASN A 10 105.08 0.15 -68.00
N GLY A 11 103.81 -0.23 -67.63
CA GLY A 11 103.18 -1.51 -68.00
C GLY A 11 103.54 -2.70 -67.13
N CYS A 12 104.41 -2.56 -66.13
CA CYS A 12 104.76 -3.65 -65.23
C CYS A 12 103.59 -3.84 -64.23
N THR A 13 103.22 -5.10 -64.05
CA THR A 13 102.16 -5.53 -63.11
C THR A 13 102.78 -6.26 -61.94
N HIS A 14 102.25 -5.95 -60.77
CA HIS A 14 102.47 -6.74 -59.52
C HIS A 14 101.15 -7.02 -58.87
N PHE A 15 101.06 -8.13 -58.11
CA PHE A 15 99.84 -8.48 -57.42
C PHE A 15 100.14 -8.86 -55.95
N SER A 16 99.15 -8.61 -55.08
CA SER A 16 99.15 -9.11 -53.73
C SER A 16 97.90 -9.99 -53.55
N GLU A 17 98.06 -11.07 -52.95
CA GLU A 17 96.94 -12.02 -52.63
C GLU A 17 96.72 -12.05 -51.16
N SER A 18 95.42 -11.99 -50.71
CA SER A 18 95.01 -12.24 -49.36
C SER A 18 93.91 -13.29 -49.34
N GLN A 19 93.98 -14.15 -48.41
CA GLN A 19 92.94 -15.12 -48.21
C GLN A 19 91.84 -14.50 -47.36
N VAL A 20 90.67 -14.51 -47.91
CA VAL A 20 89.44 -14.07 -47.19
C VAL A 20 88.61 -15.31 -46.91
N GLU A 21 88.35 -15.52 -45.67
CA GLU A 21 87.46 -16.56 -45.22
C GLU A 21 85.99 -16.04 -45.24
N VAL A 22 85.14 -16.76 -45.96
CA VAL A 22 83.71 -16.42 -46.06
C VAL A 22 82.90 -17.44 -45.36
N TRP A 23 82.15 -16.99 -44.35
CA TRP A 23 81.28 -17.87 -43.55
C TRP A 23 79.83 -17.74 -44.04
N PRO A 24 79.06 -18.83 -44.06
CA PRO A 24 77.66 -18.81 -44.41
C PRO A 24 76.85 -18.06 -43.35
N ARG A 25 75.86 -17.29 -43.82
CA ARG A 25 74.93 -16.64 -42.91
C ARG A 25 74.08 -17.63 -42.16
N PRO A 26 73.78 -17.40 -40.85
CA PRO A 26 72.79 -18.18 -40.11
C PRO A 26 71.41 -17.95 -40.67
N VAL A 27 70.48 -18.84 -40.38
CA VAL A 27 69.05 -18.70 -40.73
C VAL A 27 68.28 -18.53 -39.43
N ALA A 28 67.57 -17.41 -39.30
CA ALA A 28 66.65 -17.16 -38.19
C ALA A 28 65.33 -17.88 -38.43
N LYS A 29 64.71 -18.42 -37.36
CA LYS A 29 63.32 -18.88 -37.34
C LYS A 29 62.64 -18.32 -36.12
N LEU A 30 61.54 -17.58 -36.31
CA LEU A 30 60.78 -16.93 -35.27
C LEU A 30 59.41 -17.62 -35.10
N ASN A 31 59.06 -18.03 -33.88
CA ASN A 31 57.82 -18.68 -33.57
C ASN A 31 57.15 -18.06 -32.31
N THR A 32 55.84 -18.18 -32.22
CA THR A 32 55.04 -17.83 -31.06
C THR A 32 53.75 -18.61 -31.08
N ALA A 33 52.99 -18.61 -30.00
CA ALA A 33 51.72 -19.31 -29.86
C ALA A 33 50.60 -18.42 -29.30
N ALA A 34 49.41 -18.54 -29.88
CA ALA A 34 48.18 -17.87 -29.40
C ALA A 34 47.73 -18.34 -27.98
N PRO A 35 46.94 -17.56 -27.29
CA PRO A 35 46.23 -16.34 -27.75
C PRO A 35 47.08 -15.06 -27.69
N PHE A 36 46.87 -14.18 -28.67
CA PHE A 36 47.60 -12.92 -28.75
C PHE A 36 46.64 -11.79 -28.27
N CYS A 37 46.73 -11.42 -27.02
CA CYS A 37 45.94 -10.37 -26.43
C CYS A 37 46.79 -9.20 -25.95
N GLU A 38 46.32 -7.96 -26.13
CA GLU A 38 47.00 -6.81 -25.58
C GLU A 38 47.21 -6.93 -24.07
N LYS A 39 48.29 -6.30 -23.57
CA LYS A 39 48.66 -6.32 -22.13
C LYS A 39 49.00 -7.68 -21.56
N ASN A 40 48.87 -8.73 -22.33
CA ASN A 40 49.32 -10.07 -21.92
C ASN A 40 50.72 -10.38 -22.44
N ALA A 41 51.51 -11.08 -21.66
CA ALA A 41 52.82 -11.51 -22.06
C ALA A 41 52.72 -12.60 -23.14
N ILE A 42 53.38 -12.39 -24.28
CA ILE A 42 53.45 -13.33 -25.40
C ILE A 42 54.89 -13.86 -25.46
N THR A 43 55.01 -15.17 -25.50
CA THR A 43 56.34 -15.86 -25.57
C THR A 43 56.75 -16.06 -26.99
N PHE A 44 57.89 -15.51 -27.35
CA PHE A 44 58.57 -15.70 -28.64
C PHE A 44 59.74 -16.66 -28.48
N ASN A 45 59.97 -17.53 -29.42
CA ASN A 45 61.10 -18.46 -29.40
C ASN A 45 61.76 -18.54 -30.76
N SER A 46 63.07 -18.93 -30.75
CA SER A 46 63.91 -19.06 -31.94
C SER A 46 64.12 -20.52 -32.35
N THR A 47 63.24 -21.43 -31.90
CA THR A 47 63.36 -22.88 -32.20
C THR A 47 63.41 -23.12 -33.69
N GLY A 48 64.45 -23.83 -34.17
CA GLY A 48 64.68 -24.10 -35.58
C GLY A 48 65.59 -23.08 -36.29
N SER A 49 66.13 -22.08 -35.58
CA SER A 49 67.23 -21.24 -36.12
C SER A 49 68.51 -22.09 -36.23
N VAL A 50 69.26 -21.91 -37.33
CA VAL A 50 70.47 -22.69 -37.62
C VAL A 50 71.67 -21.76 -37.90
N ALA A 51 72.86 -22.23 -37.45
CA ALA A 51 74.11 -21.47 -37.54
C ALA A 51 74.91 -21.69 -38.84
N ASN A 52 74.55 -22.72 -39.63
CA ASN A 52 75.21 -23.07 -40.87
C ASN A 52 76.77 -23.19 -40.72
N ALA A 53 77.24 -24.31 -40.17
CA ALA A 53 78.68 -24.64 -39.94
C ALA A 53 79.36 -23.71 -38.87
N THR A 54 78.64 -22.99 -38.06
CA THR A 54 79.10 -22.14 -36.96
C THR A 54 78.23 -22.38 -35.72
N ASN A 55 78.38 -21.57 -34.67
CA ASN A 55 77.46 -21.53 -33.53
C ASN A 55 76.71 -20.22 -33.48
N LEU A 56 75.44 -20.21 -33.09
CA LEU A 56 74.70 -18.96 -32.81
C LEU A 56 75.26 -18.33 -31.52
N ALA A 57 75.47 -17.01 -31.54
CA ALA A 57 76.06 -16.23 -30.45
C ALA A 57 75.17 -15.10 -29.93
N ALA A 58 74.27 -14.58 -30.76
CA ALA A 58 73.35 -13.54 -30.36
C ALA A 58 72.01 -13.61 -31.11
N TRP A 59 70.92 -13.15 -30.45
CA TRP A 59 69.54 -13.08 -30.96
C TRP A 59 69.03 -11.66 -30.71
N GLN A 60 68.63 -10.98 -31.78
CA GLN A 60 68.05 -9.63 -31.75
C GLN A 60 66.56 -9.71 -32.10
N TRP A 61 65.72 -9.35 -31.13
CA TRP A 61 64.27 -9.39 -31.20
C TRP A 61 63.74 -7.99 -31.38
N ASN A 62 63.06 -7.69 -32.49
CA ASN A 62 62.32 -6.47 -32.74
C ASN A 62 60.84 -6.88 -32.79
N PHE A 63 60.02 -6.33 -31.92
CA PHE A 63 58.61 -6.70 -31.82
C PHE A 63 57.69 -5.87 -32.71
N GLY A 64 58.25 -4.82 -33.39
CA GLY A 64 57.52 -4.03 -34.38
C GLY A 64 56.50 -3.06 -33.82
N ASP A 65 56.51 -2.82 -32.50
CA ASP A 65 55.62 -1.89 -31.80
C ASP A 65 56.32 -0.61 -31.33
N GLY A 66 57.57 -0.39 -31.78
CA GLY A 66 58.35 0.77 -31.39
C GLY A 66 59.13 0.63 -30.08
N THR A 67 59.01 -0.49 -29.41
CA THR A 67 59.84 -0.78 -28.22
C THR A 67 61.29 -1.04 -28.62
N PRO A 68 62.30 -0.82 -27.73
CA PRO A 68 63.68 -1.11 -28.00
C PRO A 68 63.90 -2.57 -28.36
N VAL A 69 64.83 -2.80 -29.31
CA VAL A 69 65.26 -4.14 -29.70
C VAL A 69 65.90 -4.86 -28.51
N VAL A 70 65.43 -6.09 -28.21
CA VAL A 70 65.96 -6.90 -27.14
C VAL A 70 67.09 -7.79 -27.74
N THR A 71 68.25 -7.80 -27.12
CA THR A 71 69.38 -8.66 -27.53
C THR A 71 69.68 -9.69 -26.44
N THR A 72 69.75 -10.97 -26.81
CA THR A 72 70.10 -12.06 -25.90
C THR A 72 71.32 -12.82 -26.42
N THR A 73 72.11 -13.44 -25.51
CA THR A 73 73.26 -14.27 -25.83
C THR A 73 72.97 -15.76 -25.78
N ASN A 74 71.68 -16.13 -25.63
CA ASN A 74 71.20 -17.50 -25.60
C ASN A 74 69.88 -17.62 -26.35
N SER A 75 69.47 -18.83 -26.66
CA SER A 75 68.25 -19.16 -27.42
C SER A 75 66.98 -19.26 -26.53
N ASN A 76 67.02 -18.80 -25.28
CA ASN A 76 65.86 -18.88 -24.37
C ASN A 76 64.70 -18.08 -24.94
N PRO A 77 63.46 -18.53 -24.72
CA PRO A 77 62.29 -17.74 -25.12
C PRO A 77 62.28 -16.36 -24.47
N VAL A 78 61.76 -15.36 -25.18
CA VAL A 78 61.62 -13.98 -24.71
C VAL A 78 60.14 -13.64 -24.63
N ASN A 79 59.75 -13.09 -23.50
CA ASN A 79 58.37 -12.57 -23.32
C ASN A 79 58.31 -11.09 -23.76
N HIS A 80 57.27 -10.76 -24.51
CA HIS A 80 56.97 -9.39 -24.87
C HIS A 80 55.47 -9.10 -24.64
N THR A 81 55.15 -7.87 -24.24
CA THR A 81 53.79 -7.42 -24.00
C THR A 81 53.48 -6.23 -24.91
N TYR A 82 52.51 -6.41 -25.79
CA TYR A 82 51.97 -5.31 -26.62
C TYR A 82 50.97 -4.50 -25.81
N ALA A 83 51.18 -3.20 -25.73
CA ALA A 83 50.33 -2.31 -24.93
C ALA A 83 48.97 -2.07 -25.59
N VAL A 84 48.87 -2.15 -26.90
CA VAL A 84 47.66 -1.84 -27.70
C VAL A 84 47.42 -2.96 -28.72
N TYR A 85 46.16 -3.25 -28.98
CA TYR A 85 45.77 -4.21 -30.02
C TYR A 85 46.17 -3.66 -31.43
N GLY A 86 46.40 -4.56 -32.36
CA GLY A 86 46.82 -4.17 -33.71
C GLY A 86 47.55 -5.30 -34.45
N ASN A 87 48.02 -4.98 -35.68
CA ASN A 87 48.85 -5.90 -36.43
C ASN A 87 50.30 -5.43 -36.35
N TYR A 88 51.18 -6.31 -35.87
CA TYR A 88 52.61 -6.01 -35.70
C TYR A 88 53.44 -6.98 -36.53
N THR A 89 54.59 -6.53 -36.95
CA THR A 89 55.58 -7.39 -37.63
C THR A 89 56.77 -7.56 -36.72
N ALA A 90 56.77 -8.69 -35.96
CA ALA A 90 57.92 -9.05 -35.17
C ALA A 90 59.04 -9.58 -36.08
N GLN A 91 60.29 -9.32 -35.72
CA GLN A 91 61.46 -9.78 -36.50
C GLN A 91 62.53 -10.33 -35.59
N LEU A 92 63.14 -11.43 -36.01
CA LEU A 92 64.33 -12.03 -35.38
C LEU A 92 65.52 -11.97 -36.32
N THR A 93 66.64 -11.46 -35.82
CA THR A 93 67.92 -11.56 -36.43
C THR A 93 68.86 -12.39 -35.53
N VAL A 94 69.47 -13.41 -36.03
CA VAL A 94 70.49 -14.18 -35.29
C VAL A 94 71.88 -13.94 -35.83
N THR A 95 72.85 -13.87 -34.92
CA THR A 95 74.25 -13.63 -35.25
C THR A 95 75.07 -14.89 -34.85
N ASN A 96 75.95 -15.35 -35.74
CA ASN A 96 76.84 -16.44 -35.41
C ASN A 96 78.12 -15.96 -34.69
N ASN A 97 78.90 -16.86 -34.15
CA ASN A 97 80.15 -16.59 -33.44
C ASN A 97 81.30 -16.04 -34.33
N ARG A 98 81.06 -15.86 -35.66
CA ARG A 98 81.91 -15.20 -36.62
C ARG A 98 81.44 -13.83 -37.01
N GLY A 99 80.37 -13.32 -36.31
CA GLY A 99 79.82 -12.01 -36.55
C GLY A 99 78.88 -11.88 -37.78
N CYS A 100 78.52 -12.99 -38.45
CA CYS A 100 77.60 -12.96 -39.57
C CYS A 100 76.15 -12.93 -39.08
N ASN A 101 75.33 -11.99 -39.55
CA ASN A 101 73.94 -11.82 -39.29
C ASN A 101 73.07 -12.56 -40.31
N SER A 102 71.97 -13.18 -39.82
CA SER A 102 70.89 -13.67 -40.66
C SER A 102 70.20 -12.49 -41.39
N LEU A 103 69.42 -12.80 -42.41
CA LEU A 103 68.36 -11.86 -42.83
C LEU A 103 67.31 -11.79 -41.67
N PRO A 104 66.69 -10.65 -41.40
CA PRO A 104 65.59 -10.53 -40.47
C PRO A 104 64.46 -11.47 -40.85
N GLN A 105 64.04 -12.37 -39.92
CA GLN A 105 62.89 -13.26 -40.11
C GLN A 105 61.63 -12.57 -39.60
N PRO A 106 60.70 -12.12 -40.46
CA PRO A 106 59.46 -11.49 -40.06
C PRO A 106 58.41 -12.51 -39.65
N LEU A 107 57.60 -12.16 -38.67
CA LEU A 107 56.39 -12.87 -38.22
C LEU A 107 55.27 -11.87 -38.04
N GLN A 108 54.13 -12.08 -38.71
CA GLN A 108 52.93 -11.25 -38.51
C GLN A 108 52.25 -11.71 -37.22
N VAL A 109 52.03 -10.78 -36.31
CA VAL A 109 51.36 -11.01 -35.04
C VAL A 109 50.16 -10.10 -34.93
N LYS A 110 48.94 -10.66 -34.96
CA LYS A 110 47.70 -9.91 -34.75
C LYS A 110 47.38 -9.94 -33.28
N ILE A 111 47.51 -8.79 -32.63
CA ILE A 111 47.16 -8.61 -31.21
C ILE A 111 45.70 -8.22 -31.13
N ASN A 112 44.91 -8.97 -30.39
CA ASN A 112 43.49 -8.75 -30.21
C ASN A 112 43.22 -7.88 -28.97
N PRO A 113 42.18 -7.04 -29.00
CA PRO A 113 41.81 -6.22 -27.84
C PRO A 113 41.29 -7.09 -26.67
N LEU A 114 41.50 -6.57 -25.46
CA LEU A 114 40.85 -7.14 -24.25
C LEU A 114 39.41 -6.64 -24.16
N PRO A 115 38.47 -7.46 -23.67
CA PRO A 115 37.19 -6.95 -23.24
C PRO A 115 37.35 -5.88 -22.14
N LYS A 116 36.63 -4.76 -22.24
CA LYS A 116 36.43 -3.84 -21.13
C LYS A 116 35.18 -4.26 -20.37
N VAL A 117 35.39 -5.01 -19.28
CA VAL A 117 34.30 -5.61 -18.53
C VAL A 117 33.62 -4.57 -17.67
N ASP A 118 32.29 -4.50 -17.75
CA ASP A 118 31.43 -3.68 -16.90
C ASP A 118 30.04 -4.30 -16.81
N PHE A 119 29.33 -4.03 -15.69
CA PHE A 119 27.96 -4.48 -15.52
C PHE A 119 27.20 -3.61 -14.50
N GLN A 120 25.88 -3.63 -14.62
CA GLN A 120 24.98 -2.95 -13.70
C GLN A 120 24.50 -3.89 -12.61
N LEU A 121 24.68 -3.47 -11.35
CA LEU A 121 24.14 -4.13 -10.17
C LEU A 121 22.67 -3.80 -9.99
N PRO A 122 21.81 -4.78 -9.66
CA PRO A 122 20.40 -4.57 -9.33
C PRO A 122 20.22 -3.98 -7.94
N LYS A 123 19.00 -3.43 -7.70
CA LYS A 123 18.43 -3.27 -6.36
C LYS A 123 17.57 -4.49 -6.08
N ILE A 124 17.71 -5.09 -4.91
CA ILE A 124 17.08 -6.37 -4.55
C ILE A 124 16.32 -6.23 -3.24
N CYS A 125 15.05 -6.63 -3.24
CA CYS A 125 14.22 -6.67 -2.06
C CYS A 125 13.95 -8.11 -1.63
N LEU A 126 14.22 -8.44 -0.38
CA LEU A 126 13.81 -9.71 0.22
C LEU A 126 12.29 -9.67 0.53
N PRO A 127 11.62 -10.83 0.60
CA PRO A 127 12.12 -12.19 0.45
C PRO A 127 12.17 -12.70 -1.00
N ASP A 128 11.64 -11.93 -1.99
CA ASP A 128 11.77 -12.36 -3.39
C ASP A 128 13.23 -12.53 -3.77
N GLY A 129 14.08 -11.58 -3.40
CA GLY A 129 15.54 -11.67 -3.49
C GLY A 129 16.08 -11.73 -4.91
N ARG A 130 15.26 -11.60 -5.95
CA ARG A 130 15.65 -11.68 -7.36
C ARG A 130 16.22 -10.37 -7.85
N GLY A 131 17.35 -10.45 -8.53
CA GLY A 131 18.01 -9.32 -9.17
C GLY A 131 18.41 -9.65 -10.61
N GLN A 132 18.09 -8.78 -11.54
CA GLN A 132 18.53 -8.84 -12.93
C GLN A 132 19.87 -8.13 -13.05
N PHE A 133 20.92 -8.88 -13.39
CA PHE A 133 22.25 -8.34 -13.72
C PHE A 133 22.29 -8.02 -15.20
N THR A 134 22.84 -6.85 -15.55
CA THR A 134 22.91 -6.41 -16.94
C THR A 134 24.35 -6.19 -17.33
N ASP A 135 24.82 -6.94 -18.33
CA ASP A 135 26.14 -6.76 -18.95
C ASP A 135 26.21 -5.41 -19.67
N ARG A 136 27.34 -4.73 -19.49
CA ARG A 136 27.70 -3.47 -20.17
C ARG A 136 29.11 -3.54 -20.77
N SER A 137 29.64 -4.74 -20.88
CA SER A 137 30.98 -4.95 -21.40
C SER A 137 31.08 -4.57 -22.87
N THR A 138 32.23 -4.01 -23.23
CA THR A 138 32.53 -3.57 -24.60
C THR A 138 33.88 -4.11 -25.04
N ILE A 139 34.20 -4.03 -26.35
CA ILE A 139 35.49 -4.35 -26.92
C ILE A 139 35.78 -3.41 -28.04
N ALA A 140 37.06 -3.03 -28.20
CA ALA A 140 37.48 -1.96 -29.11
C ALA A 140 37.28 -2.24 -30.60
N ASP A 141 37.22 -3.50 -31.01
CA ASP A 141 36.98 -3.93 -32.39
C ASP A 141 35.49 -4.22 -32.70
N ASN A 142 34.56 -3.89 -31.78
CA ASN A 142 33.12 -4.10 -31.88
C ASN A 142 32.70 -5.57 -32.10
N THR A 143 33.46 -6.56 -31.59
CA THR A 143 33.16 -7.98 -31.71
C THR A 143 32.47 -8.54 -30.49
N GLN A 144 31.78 -7.71 -29.68
CA GLN A 144 31.12 -8.12 -28.43
C GLN A 144 30.02 -9.14 -28.63
N SER A 145 29.44 -9.32 -29.81
CA SER A 145 28.48 -10.39 -30.09
C SER A 145 29.07 -11.81 -29.94
N GLY A 146 30.41 -11.92 -29.94
CA GLY A 146 31.10 -13.18 -29.70
C GLY A 146 31.54 -13.40 -28.24
N PHE A 147 31.06 -12.65 -27.29
CA PHE A 147 31.41 -12.79 -25.89
C PHE A 147 30.84 -14.07 -25.29
N SER A 148 31.63 -14.68 -24.41
CA SER A 148 31.17 -15.69 -23.45
C SER A 148 31.34 -15.14 -22.05
N TYR A 149 30.37 -15.46 -21.18
CA TYR A 149 30.27 -14.89 -19.86
C TYR A 149 30.46 -15.94 -18.78
N ARG A 150 31.06 -15.55 -17.66
CA ARG A 150 31.10 -16.36 -16.43
C ARG A 150 30.85 -15.43 -15.25
N TRP A 151 29.66 -15.55 -14.66
CA TRP A 151 29.27 -14.85 -13.45
C TRP A 151 29.56 -15.72 -12.23
N ASN A 152 29.97 -15.05 -11.16
CA ASN A 152 29.91 -15.57 -9.80
C ASN A 152 29.22 -14.49 -8.93
N PHE A 153 28.12 -14.85 -8.29
CA PHE A 153 27.31 -13.91 -7.53
C PHE A 153 27.80 -13.69 -6.10
N GLY A 154 28.88 -14.36 -5.69
CA GLY A 154 29.54 -14.18 -4.39
C GLY A 154 28.69 -14.63 -3.21
N ASN A 155 27.72 -15.51 -3.44
CA ASN A 155 26.83 -16.01 -2.37
C ASN A 155 27.46 -17.25 -1.70
N THR A 156 28.20 -17.03 -0.62
CA THR A 156 28.84 -18.10 0.15
C THR A 156 27.84 -19.05 0.82
N PHE A 157 26.56 -18.70 0.89
CA PHE A 157 25.48 -19.53 1.41
C PHE A 157 24.73 -20.31 0.31
N ALA A 158 25.21 -20.25 -0.93
CA ALA A 158 24.59 -20.96 -2.04
C ALA A 158 24.61 -22.49 -1.82
N SER A 159 23.48 -23.14 -1.99
CA SER A 159 23.33 -24.59 -1.86
C SER A 159 22.54 -25.15 -3.06
N PRO A 160 23.08 -26.10 -3.80
CA PRO A 160 24.42 -26.72 -3.64
C PRO A 160 25.57 -25.75 -3.94
N ALA A 161 26.78 -26.08 -3.49
CA ALA A 161 27.97 -25.27 -3.77
C ALA A 161 28.13 -25.04 -5.29
N GLY A 162 28.44 -23.78 -5.71
CA GLY A 162 28.55 -23.39 -7.11
C GLY A 162 27.24 -23.07 -7.82
N SER A 163 26.10 -23.15 -7.14
CA SER A 163 24.81 -22.68 -7.68
C SER A 163 24.72 -21.16 -7.79
N ASP A 164 25.75 -20.44 -7.33
CA ASP A 164 25.90 -18.99 -7.43
C ASP A 164 26.61 -18.52 -8.69
N THR A 165 26.54 -19.28 -9.80
CA THR A 165 27.19 -18.98 -11.07
C THR A 165 26.19 -18.94 -12.22
N SER A 166 26.58 -18.26 -13.32
CA SER A 166 25.81 -18.23 -14.58
C SER A 166 26.70 -18.00 -15.77
N SER A 167 26.31 -18.50 -16.94
CA SER A 167 26.94 -18.20 -18.23
C SER A 167 26.07 -17.31 -19.14
N ALA A 168 24.89 -16.91 -18.68
CA ALA A 168 24.02 -16.01 -19.45
C ALA A 168 24.62 -14.60 -19.52
N GLN A 169 24.36 -13.88 -20.59
CA GLN A 169 24.78 -12.47 -20.73
C GLN A 169 24.15 -11.60 -19.62
N ASN A 170 22.84 -11.71 -19.46
CA ASN A 170 22.05 -10.94 -18.48
C ASN A 170 21.31 -11.90 -17.54
N PRO A 171 21.98 -12.46 -16.51
CA PRO A 171 21.36 -13.44 -15.64
C PRO A 171 20.43 -12.80 -14.62
N VAL A 172 19.43 -13.58 -14.17
CA VAL A 172 18.68 -13.34 -12.93
C VAL A 172 19.24 -14.23 -11.85
N TYR A 173 19.56 -13.67 -10.69
CA TYR A 173 19.99 -14.43 -9.53
C TYR A 173 19.16 -14.08 -8.30
N LYS A 174 18.91 -15.07 -7.43
CA LYS A 174 18.13 -14.89 -6.20
C LYS A 174 19.03 -14.98 -4.97
N TYR A 175 19.02 -13.90 -4.15
CA TYR A 175 19.63 -13.91 -2.82
C TYR A 175 18.55 -14.16 -1.76
N SER A 176 18.90 -14.93 -0.73
CA SER A 176 17.99 -15.20 0.40
C SER A 176 18.36 -14.44 1.67
N ASN A 177 19.55 -13.86 1.72
CA ASN A 177 20.10 -13.15 2.86
C ASN A 177 20.54 -11.73 2.47
N LEU A 178 20.69 -10.87 3.47
CA LEU A 178 21.29 -9.57 3.28
C LEU A 178 22.78 -9.71 2.90
N GLY A 179 23.27 -8.79 2.04
CA GLY A 179 24.67 -8.71 1.64
C GLY A 179 25.58 -8.13 2.72
N PRO A 180 26.78 -7.65 2.34
CA PRO A 180 27.22 -7.42 0.95
C PRO A 180 27.69 -8.69 0.22
N TYR A 181 27.61 -8.68 -1.12
CA TYR A 181 28.09 -9.77 -1.97
C TYR A 181 29.12 -9.25 -2.99
N ASN A 182 30.22 -9.96 -3.18
CA ASN A 182 31.24 -9.64 -4.19
C ASN A 182 30.89 -10.32 -5.52
N VAL A 183 30.20 -9.62 -6.39
CA VAL A 183 29.78 -10.15 -7.69
C VAL A 183 30.94 -10.00 -8.69
N LYS A 184 31.36 -11.11 -9.31
CA LYS A 184 32.41 -11.13 -10.31
C LYS A 184 31.85 -11.51 -11.68
N LEU A 185 32.21 -10.73 -12.71
CA LEU A 185 31.97 -11.05 -14.09
C LEU A 185 33.33 -11.28 -14.78
N ILE A 186 33.43 -12.38 -15.48
CA ILE A 186 34.54 -12.69 -16.42
C ILE A 186 33.93 -12.70 -17.80
N VAL A 187 34.54 -11.96 -18.72
CA VAL A 187 34.17 -11.92 -20.16
C VAL A 187 35.32 -12.48 -20.99
N ILE A 188 34.97 -13.35 -21.90
CA ILE A 188 35.92 -14.01 -22.82
C ILE A 188 35.50 -13.64 -24.23
N SER A 189 36.39 -13.00 -25.00
CA SER A 189 36.14 -12.66 -26.41
C SER A 189 36.23 -13.89 -27.30
N SER A 190 35.75 -13.78 -28.55
CA SER A 190 35.89 -14.82 -29.59
C SER A 190 37.34 -15.24 -29.88
N ASN A 191 38.28 -14.34 -29.58
CA ASN A 191 39.73 -14.59 -29.72
C ASN A 191 40.38 -15.12 -28.42
N ASN A 192 39.58 -15.59 -27.45
CA ASN A 192 40.02 -16.07 -26.14
C ASN A 192 40.75 -15.03 -25.28
N CYS A 193 40.58 -13.72 -25.54
CA CYS A 193 41.06 -12.69 -24.64
C CYS A 193 40.09 -12.54 -23.46
N ILE A 194 40.64 -12.56 -22.23
CA ILE A 194 39.89 -12.64 -20.99
C ILE A 194 40.15 -11.41 -20.13
N ASP A 195 39.09 -10.82 -19.62
CA ASP A 195 39.17 -9.80 -18.56
C ASP A 195 38.04 -10.01 -17.55
N SER A 196 38.14 -9.41 -16.37
CA SER A 196 37.17 -9.55 -15.32
C SER A 196 37.09 -8.32 -14.41
N ILE A 197 35.92 -8.09 -13.84
CA ILE A 197 35.69 -7.11 -12.81
C ILE A 197 34.91 -7.71 -11.64
N THR A 198 35.16 -7.21 -10.43
CA THR A 198 34.38 -7.54 -9.24
C THR A 198 33.76 -6.26 -8.72
N GLN A 199 32.44 -6.25 -8.50
CA GLN A 199 31.71 -5.14 -7.89
C GLN A 199 30.98 -5.64 -6.63
N GLN A 200 30.91 -4.79 -5.59
CA GLN A 200 30.24 -5.14 -4.35
C GLN A 200 28.75 -4.77 -4.43
N LEU A 201 27.87 -5.77 -4.34
CA LEU A 201 26.43 -5.59 -4.26
C LEU A 201 26.04 -5.33 -2.79
N VAL A 202 25.74 -4.07 -2.46
CA VAL A 202 25.26 -3.62 -1.14
C VAL A 202 23.75 -3.35 -1.13
N ASN A 203 23.11 -3.36 -2.31
CA ASN A 203 21.71 -3.00 -2.51
C ASN A 203 20.78 -4.22 -2.38
N VAL A 204 20.96 -5.04 -1.34
CA VAL A 204 20.01 -6.08 -0.92
C VAL A 204 19.34 -5.61 0.35
N PHE A 205 18.03 -5.35 0.27
CA PHE A 205 17.26 -4.69 1.32
C PHE A 205 16.30 -5.66 2.00
N PRO A 206 16.09 -5.55 3.31
CA PRO A 206 15.10 -6.34 4.01
C PRO A 206 13.69 -5.93 3.59
N GLN A 207 12.74 -6.85 3.72
CA GLN A 207 11.32 -6.55 3.56
C GLN A 207 10.84 -5.70 4.75
N PRO A 208 10.24 -4.53 4.54
CA PRO A 208 9.61 -3.78 5.62
C PRO A 208 8.41 -4.56 6.18
N LYS A 209 8.04 -4.27 7.42
CA LYS A 209 6.91 -4.91 8.10
C LYS A 209 5.77 -3.93 8.21
N ALA A 210 4.63 -4.23 7.58
CA ALA A 210 3.43 -3.44 7.75
C ALA A 210 2.78 -3.73 9.09
N ARG A 211 2.36 -2.67 9.80
CA ARG A 211 1.58 -2.71 11.04
C ARG A 211 0.71 -1.48 11.14
N PHE A 212 -0.47 -1.63 11.72
CA PHE A 212 -1.32 -0.49 12.02
C PHE A 212 -2.29 -0.81 13.15
N LYS A 213 -2.82 0.25 13.75
CA LYS A 213 -3.97 0.19 14.65
C LYS A 213 -5.12 1.03 14.14
N SER A 214 -6.32 0.70 14.55
CA SER A 214 -7.53 1.49 14.40
C SER A 214 -7.94 2.09 15.73
N SER A 215 -8.58 3.26 15.75
CA SER A 215 -9.11 3.87 16.96
C SER A 215 -10.18 3.00 17.64
N VAL A 216 -10.95 2.25 16.84
CA VAL A 216 -11.94 1.26 17.27
C VAL A 216 -12.03 0.13 16.24
N ASP A 217 -12.64 -1.00 16.62
CA ASP A 217 -12.84 -2.14 15.72
C ASP A 217 -14.32 -2.31 15.29
N SER A 218 -15.18 -1.38 15.72
CA SER A 218 -16.62 -1.39 15.44
C SER A 218 -17.16 0.03 15.44
N ILE A 219 -17.91 0.40 14.40
CA ILE A 219 -18.51 1.73 14.22
C ILE A 219 -19.91 1.61 13.63
N CYS A 220 -20.65 2.71 13.73
CA CYS A 220 -21.91 2.87 13.00
C CYS A 220 -21.64 3.53 11.62
N ILE A 221 -22.51 3.25 10.66
CA ILE A 221 -22.52 3.88 9.34
C ILE A 221 -22.29 5.40 9.47
N GLY A 222 -21.40 5.94 8.64
CA GLY A 222 -21.13 7.37 8.59
C GLY A 222 -20.24 7.91 9.72
N GLN A 223 -19.96 7.13 10.76
CA GLN A 223 -18.95 7.51 11.75
C GLN A 223 -17.55 7.35 11.18
N THR A 224 -16.63 8.16 11.69
CA THR A 224 -15.23 8.13 11.28
C THR A 224 -14.39 7.23 12.18
N ILE A 225 -13.42 6.56 11.56
CA ILE A 225 -12.40 5.76 12.22
C ILE A 225 -11.03 6.28 11.82
N ASP A 226 -10.14 6.39 12.78
CA ASP A 226 -8.75 6.81 12.55
C ASP A 226 -7.88 5.55 12.48
N PHE A 227 -7.04 5.47 11.44
CA PHE A 227 -6.01 4.45 11.30
C PHE A 227 -4.65 5.09 11.52
N THR A 228 -3.83 4.42 12.33
CA THR A 228 -2.47 4.88 12.64
C THR A 228 -1.47 3.85 12.15
N ASP A 229 -0.54 4.28 11.32
CA ASP A 229 0.58 3.48 10.85
C ASP A 229 1.54 3.18 12.01
N GLU A 230 1.93 1.93 12.15
CA GLU A 230 2.94 1.42 13.09
C GLU A 230 3.96 0.54 12.35
N SER A 231 4.08 0.72 11.05
CA SER A 231 4.96 -0.06 10.20
C SER A 231 6.43 0.21 10.49
N ASP A 232 7.25 -0.82 10.29
CA ASP A 232 8.70 -0.77 10.49
C ASP A 232 9.41 -0.98 9.15
N GLY A 233 10.11 0.04 8.68
CA GLY A 233 10.97 0.00 7.50
C GLY A 233 12.30 -0.71 7.74
N LEU A 234 12.55 -1.18 8.98
CA LEU A 234 13.81 -1.70 9.47
C LEU A 234 14.94 -0.66 9.32
N VAL A 235 15.90 -0.89 8.45
CA VAL A 235 17.03 0.01 8.22
C VAL A 235 16.74 1.08 7.15
N ARG A 236 15.51 1.19 6.67
CA ARG A 236 15.11 2.10 5.56
C ARG A 236 13.87 2.89 5.91
N ASN A 237 13.76 4.08 5.33
CA ASN A 237 12.59 4.93 5.53
C ASN A 237 11.41 4.44 4.68
N ILE A 238 10.23 4.40 5.28
CA ILE A 238 8.97 4.22 4.57
C ILE A 238 8.59 5.55 3.94
N THR A 239 8.22 5.54 2.68
CA THR A 239 7.87 6.75 1.90
C THR A 239 6.49 6.70 1.30
N THR A 240 5.88 5.51 1.20
CA THR A 240 4.56 5.35 0.61
C THR A 240 3.75 4.33 1.39
N TRP A 241 2.50 4.68 1.64
CA TRP A 241 1.48 3.83 2.25
C TRP A 241 0.40 3.54 1.24
N LYS A 242 -0.11 2.34 1.21
CA LYS A 242 -1.24 1.96 0.37
C LYS A 242 -2.25 1.23 1.23
N TRP A 243 -3.32 1.92 1.54
CA TRP A 243 -4.47 1.40 2.28
C TRP A 243 -5.55 0.90 1.34
N SER A 244 -6.20 -0.19 1.72
CA SER A 244 -7.47 -0.64 1.16
C SER A 244 -8.46 -0.81 2.31
N PHE A 245 -9.64 -0.21 2.23
CA PHE A 245 -10.64 -0.25 3.31
C PHE A 245 -11.61 -1.42 3.20
N GLY A 246 -11.43 -2.29 2.20
CA GLY A 246 -12.21 -3.51 2.03
C GLY A 246 -13.56 -3.35 1.31
N ASN A 247 -13.89 -2.13 0.90
CA ASN A 247 -15.11 -1.80 0.15
C ASN A 247 -14.83 -1.29 -1.29
N GLY A 248 -13.57 -1.33 -1.73
CA GLY A 248 -13.09 -0.79 -2.99
C GLY A 248 -12.35 0.54 -2.85
N ASP A 249 -12.54 1.26 -1.76
CA ASP A 249 -11.85 2.53 -1.49
C ASP A 249 -10.42 2.30 -1.00
N SER A 250 -9.57 3.29 -1.23
CA SER A 250 -8.15 3.26 -0.88
C SER A 250 -7.63 4.63 -0.43
N SER A 251 -6.44 4.64 0.21
CA SER A 251 -5.74 5.87 0.60
C SER A 251 -4.23 5.69 0.49
N PHE A 252 -3.51 6.79 0.29
CA PHE A 252 -2.04 6.86 0.31
C PHE A 252 -1.50 7.72 1.46
N ILE A 253 -2.38 8.21 2.31
CA ILE A 253 -2.02 9.00 3.49
C ILE A 253 -1.46 8.06 4.56
N GLN A 254 -0.40 8.45 5.28
CA GLN A 254 0.21 7.64 6.32
C GLN A 254 -0.80 7.23 7.40
N ASN A 255 -1.56 8.19 7.93
CA ASN A 255 -2.56 8.00 8.97
C ASN A 255 -3.93 8.47 8.46
N PRO A 256 -4.66 7.65 7.70
CA PRO A 256 -5.93 8.06 7.13
C PRO A 256 -7.05 8.05 8.18
N ARG A 257 -8.00 8.96 7.98
CA ARG A 257 -9.31 8.93 8.61
C ARG A 257 -10.32 8.49 7.56
N TYR A 258 -11.17 7.53 7.91
CA TYR A 258 -12.12 6.96 6.96
C TYR A 258 -13.51 6.79 7.57
N SER A 259 -14.55 6.90 6.74
CA SER A 259 -15.95 6.68 7.10
C SER A 259 -16.60 5.72 6.10
N TYR A 260 -17.20 4.65 6.59
CA TYR A 260 -17.88 3.68 5.73
C TYR A 260 -19.29 4.16 5.36
N PRO A 261 -19.63 4.21 4.06
CA PRO A 261 -20.95 4.67 3.60
C PRO A 261 -22.05 3.61 3.74
N ALA A 262 -21.69 2.35 3.99
CA ALA A 262 -22.62 1.25 4.12
C ALA A 262 -22.24 0.30 5.26
N ALA A 263 -23.24 -0.26 5.94
CA ALA A 263 -23.04 -1.37 6.84
C ALA A 263 -22.81 -2.66 6.05
N ALA A 264 -22.13 -3.61 6.67
CA ALA A 264 -21.91 -4.92 6.07
C ALA A 264 -22.27 -6.06 7.06
N THR A 265 -22.74 -7.17 6.52
CA THR A 265 -23.01 -8.38 7.29
C THR A 265 -21.73 -9.12 7.66
N VAL A 266 -20.68 -8.94 6.86
CA VAL A 266 -19.31 -9.45 7.10
C VAL A 266 -18.41 -8.25 7.35
N PRO A 267 -17.48 -8.32 8.32
CA PRO A 267 -16.56 -7.21 8.59
C PRO A 267 -15.77 -6.80 7.33
N TYR A 268 -15.51 -5.50 7.17
CA TYR A 268 -14.58 -5.01 6.16
C TYR A 268 -13.15 -5.37 6.55
N THR A 269 -12.39 -5.95 5.63
CA THR A 269 -10.96 -6.25 5.84
C THR A 269 -10.12 -5.09 5.35
N VAL A 270 -9.61 -4.32 6.30
CA VAL A 270 -8.65 -3.23 6.02
C VAL A 270 -7.28 -3.83 5.82
N LYS A 271 -6.57 -3.38 4.78
CA LYS A 271 -5.21 -3.83 4.44
C LYS A 271 -4.28 -2.63 4.31
N LEU A 272 -3.05 -2.81 4.78
CA LEU A 272 -1.97 -1.86 4.62
C LEU A 272 -0.77 -2.53 3.96
N PHE A 273 -0.22 -1.87 2.95
CA PHE A 273 1.11 -2.11 2.38
C PHE A 273 1.94 -0.84 2.51
N VAL A 274 3.22 -0.99 2.79
CA VAL A 274 4.15 0.14 2.83
C VAL A 274 5.33 -0.12 1.90
N TYR A 275 5.92 0.97 1.38
CA TYR A 275 7.06 0.93 0.47
C TYR A 275 8.19 1.78 1.05
N THR A 276 9.43 1.26 0.95
CA THR A 276 10.62 2.02 1.32
C THR A 276 11.10 2.92 0.18
N THR A 277 12.07 3.79 0.47
CA THR A 277 12.77 4.63 -0.52
C THR A 277 13.37 3.84 -1.67
N GLU A 278 13.74 2.59 -1.44
CA GLU A 278 14.32 1.71 -2.45
C GLU A 278 13.26 0.98 -3.28
N GLY A 279 11.99 1.12 -2.92
CA GLY A 279 10.84 0.49 -3.58
C GLY A 279 10.51 -0.90 -3.06
N CYS A 280 11.09 -1.32 -1.94
CA CYS A 280 10.74 -2.60 -1.32
C CYS A 280 9.36 -2.52 -0.67
N VAL A 281 8.50 -3.50 -0.98
CA VAL A 281 7.14 -3.63 -0.46
C VAL A 281 7.12 -4.51 0.78
N SER A 282 6.28 -4.14 1.76
CA SER A 282 6.05 -4.94 2.97
C SER A 282 5.26 -6.22 2.69
N ASP A 283 5.17 -7.07 3.71
CA ASP A 283 4.04 -7.97 3.85
C ASP A 283 2.72 -7.18 3.99
N THR A 284 1.59 -7.89 4.05
CA THR A 284 0.27 -7.28 4.22
C THR A 284 -0.11 -7.28 5.70
N ALA A 285 -0.38 -6.11 6.28
CA ALA A 285 -1.10 -6.02 7.54
C ALA A 285 -2.60 -5.99 7.27
N GLU A 286 -3.38 -6.77 8.02
CA GLU A 286 -4.82 -6.86 7.87
C GLU A 286 -5.54 -6.70 9.21
N LYS A 287 -6.70 -6.04 9.20
CA LYS A 287 -7.59 -5.92 10.36
C LYS A 287 -9.05 -5.86 9.91
N GLN A 288 -9.92 -6.49 10.69
CA GLN A 288 -11.36 -6.48 10.42
C GLN A 288 -12.06 -5.36 11.19
N ILE A 289 -12.92 -4.61 10.49
CA ILE A 289 -13.74 -3.52 11.03
C ILE A 289 -15.20 -3.86 10.83
N ASN A 290 -15.96 -3.88 11.94
CA ASN A 290 -17.40 -4.07 11.92
C ASN A 290 -18.10 -2.73 11.69
N VAL A 291 -19.00 -2.66 10.71
CA VAL A 291 -19.78 -1.43 10.42
C VAL A 291 -21.26 -1.78 10.52
N TRP A 292 -21.95 -1.16 11.48
CA TRP A 292 -23.34 -1.44 11.81
C TRP A 292 -24.28 -0.35 11.29
N SER A 293 -25.49 -0.75 10.88
CA SER A 293 -26.56 0.19 10.60
C SER A 293 -27.20 0.71 11.88
N TYR A 294 -27.70 1.93 11.84
CA TYR A 294 -28.61 2.41 12.88
C TYR A 294 -29.94 1.64 12.83
N PRO A 295 -30.56 1.36 13.98
CA PRO A 295 -31.92 0.81 13.98
C PRO A 295 -32.88 1.83 13.36
N VAL A 296 -33.89 1.34 12.65
CA VAL A 296 -35.04 2.15 12.27
C VAL A 296 -36.02 2.09 13.42
N VAL A 297 -36.54 3.24 13.88
CA VAL A 297 -37.36 3.36 15.07
C VAL A 297 -38.59 4.21 14.74
N SER A 298 -39.74 3.75 15.21
CA SER A 298 -40.98 4.51 15.27
C SER A 298 -41.67 4.24 16.60
N ALA A 299 -41.99 5.30 17.33
CA ALA A 299 -42.75 5.22 18.59
C ALA A 299 -44.26 4.99 18.36
N GLY A 300 -44.70 5.10 17.10
CA GLY A 300 -46.10 5.02 16.73
C GLY A 300 -46.78 6.42 16.75
N PRO A 301 -48.07 6.48 16.38
CA PRO A 301 -48.83 7.73 16.42
C PRO A 301 -49.15 8.17 17.83
N ASP A 302 -49.48 9.45 18.00
CA ASP A 302 -49.91 10.00 19.27
C ASP A 302 -51.10 9.28 19.84
N ILE A 303 -51.12 9.16 21.14
CA ILE A 303 -52.10 8.35 21.92
C ILE A 303 -53.03 9.30 22.70
N THR A 304 -54.34 9.08 22.58
CA THR A 304 -55.31 9.66 23.50
C THR A 304 -55.86 8.57 24.38
N MET A 305 -55.81 8.73 25.73
CA MET A 305 -56.34 7.79 26.67
C MET A 305 -56.96 8.45 27.91
N LEU A 306 -57.74 7.70 28.65
CA LEU A 306 -58.36 8.21 29.87
C LEU A 306 -57.37 8.30 31.02
N GLN A 307 -57.48 9.30 31.88
CA GLN A 307 -56.84 9.33 33.20
C GLN A 307 -57.15 8.03 33.97
N ASP A 308 -56.17 7.51 34.70
CA ASP A 308 -56.23 6.23 35.41
C ASP A 308 -56.45 4.97 34.54
N GLY A 309 -56.44 5.15 33.22
CA GLY A 309 -56.58 4.07 32.25
C GLY A 309 -55.30 3.25 32.11
N ILE A 310 -55.41 2.13 31.36
CA ILE A 310 -54.29 1.26 30.98
C ILE A 310 -54.31 1.14 29.47
N ARG A 311 -53.16 1.41 28.80
CA ARG A 311 -53.06 1.29 27.38
C ARG A 311 -51.65 0.89 26.95
N LYS A 312 -51.55 -0.16 26.14
CA LYS A 312 -50.27 -0.59 25.53
C LYS A 312 -49.89 0.31 24.36
N ILE A 313 -48.61 0.63 24.27
CA ILE A 313 -48.03 1.30 23.07
C ILE A 313 -47.80 0.21 22.01
N SER A 314 -48.87 -0.21 21.31
CA SER A 314 -48.88 -1.39 20.43
C SER A 314 -48.36 -1.11 19.03
N GLU A 315 -48.27 0.19 18.61
CA GLU A 315 -47.91 0.58 17.26
C GLU A 315 -46.44 0.99 17.14
N ALA A 316 -45.66 0.95 18.21
CA ALA A 316 -44.24 1.12 18.13
C ALA A 316 -43.60 0.01 17.30
N ARG A 317 -42.69 0.39 16.40
CA ARG A 317 -41.98 -0.52 15.47
C ARG A 317 -40.51 -0.19 15.48
N SER A 318 -39.70 -1.21 15.36
CA SER A 318 -38.27 -1.05 15.15
C SER A 318 -37.72 -2.20 14.33
N THR A 319 -36.73 -1.90 13.51
CA THR A 319 -36.00 -2.91 12.74
C THR A 319 -34.50 -2.78 12.97
N GLY A 320 -33.83 -3.92 13.03
CA GLY A 320 -32.39 -4.03 13.31
C GLY A 320 -32.06 -5.33 14.01
N ASN A 321 -30.80 -5.51 14.35
CA ASN A 321 -30.32 -6.72 15.03
C ASN A 321 -29.93 -6.40 16.48
N GLY A 322 -30.28 -7.30 17.42
CA GLY A 322 -29.88 -7.21 18.82
C GLY A 322 -30.42 -5.97 19.53
N LEU A 323 -31.67 -5.60 19.24
CA LEU A 323 -32.30 -4.38 19.72
C LEU A 323 -32.52 -4.39 21.24
N GLN A 324 -32.14 -3.30 21.87
CA GLN A 324 -32.42 -2.95 23.26
C GLN A 324 -33.20 -1.64 23.27
N TYR A 325 -34.19 -1.55 24.19
CA TYR A 325 -35.12 -0.44 24.28
C TYR A 325 -34.96 0.29 25.59
N LEU A 326 -35.15 1.61 25.54
CA LEU A 326 -35.23 2.44 26.71
C LEU A 326 -36.21 3.58 26.44
N TRP A 327 -37.39 3.51 27.12
CA TRP A 327 -38.38 4.58 27.09
C TRP A 327 -38.12 5.59 28.20
N THR A 328 -38.16 6.85 27.88
CA THR A 328 -37.99 7.98 28.81
C THR A 328 -39.08 9.02 28.62
N PRO A 329 -39.65 9.60 29.71
CA PRO A 329 -39.50 9.18 31.13
C PRO A 329 -40.10 7.80 31.36
N SER A 330 -39.69 7.12 32.44
CA SER A 330 -40.28 5.80 32.85
C SER A 330 -41.60 5.94 33.59
N THR A 331 -42.02 7.14 33.94
CA THR A 331 -43.25 7.45 34.68
C THR A 331 -44.45 6.83 33.97
N TYR A 332 -45.30 6.11 34.72
CA TYR A 332 -46.48 5.41 34.24
C TYR A 332 -46.20 4.23 33.26
N LEU A 333 -44.99 3.83 33.03
CA LEU A 333 -44.71 2.63 32.22
C LEU A 333 -44.51 1.40 33.10
N ASP A 334 -45.09 0.29 32.70
CA ASP A 334 -44.90 -1.02 33.36
C ASP A 334 -43.46 -1.53 33.22
N ASN A 335 -42.90 -1.42 32.02
CA ASN A 335 -41.52 -1.79 31.71
C ASN A 335 -40.91 -0.88 30.64
N PRO A 336 -40.08 0.09 31.02
CA PRO A 336 -39.47 1.03 30.08
C PRO A 336 -38.42 0.38 29.14
N ALA A 337 -38.00 -0.87 29.40
CA ALA A 337 -37.11 -1.64 28.53
C ALA A 337 -37.85 -2.55 27.52
N SER A 338 -39.17 -2.52 27.53
CA SER A 338 -40.00 -3.29 26.59
C SER A 338 -40.04 -2.62 25.21
N ALA A 339 -40.10 -3.42 24.13
CA ALA A 339 -40.36 -2.89 22.78
C ALA A 339 -41.72 -2.16 22.71
N ASN A 340 -42.72 -2.64 23.44
CA ASN A 340 -44.08 -2.11 23.47
C ASN A 340 -44.58 -2.06 24.95
N PRO A 341 -44.17 -1.06 25.73
CA PRO A 341 -44.57 -0.96 27.13
C PRO A 341 -46.05 -0.62 27.26
N THR A 342 -46.59 -0.84 28.47
CA THR A 342 -47.95 -0.47 28.83
C THR A 342 -47.94 0.76 29.70
N ILE A 343 -48.74 1.76 29.32
CA ILE A 343 -49.00 2.97 30.14
C ILE A 343 -50.02 2.59 31.18
N VAL A 344 -49.74 2.85 32.46
CA VAL A 344 -50.57 2.44 33.59
C VAL A 344 -50.91 3.66 34.46
N LYS A 345 -52.18 4.00 34.52
CA LYS A 345 -52.76 5.05 35.37
C LYS A 345 -52.09 6.43 35.22
N PRO A 346 -51.95 6.97 34.00
CA PRO A 346 -51.37 8.31 33.81
C PRO A 346 -52.28 9.38 34.41
N GLN A 347 -51.67 10.45 34.95
CA GLN A 347 -52.37 11.55 35.57
C GLN A 347 -52.35 12.82 34.69
N ASP A 348 -51.30 13.00 33.90
CA ASP A 348 -51.06 14.17 33.08
C ASP A 348 -50.58 13.78 31.70
N ASP A 349 -50.70 14.72 30.74
CA ASP A 349 -50.11 14.58 29.41
C ASP A 349 -48.63 14.31 29.53
N ILE A 350 -48.10 13.44 28.67
CA ILE A 350 -46.69 13.00 28.74
C ILE A 350 -46.20 12.64 27.37
N THR A 351 -44.94 13.05 27.05
CA THR A 351 -44.25 12.59 25.86
C THR A 351 -43.24 11.55 26.23
N TYR A 352 -43.34 10.39 25.62
CA TYR A 352 -42.35 9.31 25.76
C TYR A 352 -41.43 9.32 24.55
N THR A 353 -40.11 9.26 24.81
CA THR A 353 -39.11 9.04 23.79
C THR A 353 -38.56 7.62 23.96
N VAL A 354 -38.64 6.82 22.90
CA VAL A 354 -37.96 5.51 22.85
C VAL A 354 -36.58 5.69 22.21
N ARG A 355 -35.54 5.30 22.93
CA ARG A 355 -34.20 5.11 22.43
C ARG A 355 -33.97 3.63 22.19
N VAL A 356 -33.66 3.29 20.94
CA VAL A 356 -33.34 1.89 20.56
C VAL A 356 -31.85 1.80 20.26
N THR A 357 -31.19 0.86 20.91
CA THR A 357 -29.79 0.54 20.70
C THR A 357 -29.70 -0.78 19.93
N GLY A 358 -29.06 -0.76 18.75
CA GLY A 358 -28.79 -1.93 17.93
C GLY A 358 -27.42 -2.53 18.21
N ARG A 359 -27.09 -3.57 17.46
CA ARG A 359 -25.77 -4.20 17.50
C ARG A 359 -24.67 -3.15 17.19
N GLY A 360 -23.53 -3.27 17.88
CA GLY A 360 -22.44 -2.30 17.78
C GLY A 360 -22.67 -0.99 18.55
N GLY A 361 -23.77 -0.85 19.31
CA GLY A 361 -24.08 0.33 20.09
C GLY A 361 -24.70 1.49 19.28
N CYS A 362 -25.10 1.25 18.03
CA CYS A 362 -25.75 2.26 17.19
C CYS A 362 -27.15 2.57 17.73
N THR A 363 -27.45 3.84 17.97
CA THR A 363 -28.71 4.26 18.59
C THR A 363 -29.53 5.16 17.69
N ASN A 364 -30.84 5.00 17.73
CA ASN A 364 -31.81 5.92 17.15
C ASN A 364 -32.98 6.09 18.11
N SER A 365 -33.77 7.15 17.95
CA SER A 365 -34.89 7.45 18.84
C SER A 365 -36.04 8.05 18.07
N ASP A 366 -37.24 7.87 18.64
CA ASP A 366 -38.47 8.52 18.22
C ASP A 366 -39.37 8.78 19.43
N ALA A 367 -40.39 9.61 19.29
CA ALA A 367 -41.24 10.04 20.40
C ALA A 367 -42.72 9.89 20.07
N VAL A 368 -43.51 9.64 21.09
CA VAL A 368 -44.97 9.58 21.05
C VAL A 368 -45.55 10.46 22.14
N PHE A 369 -46.48 11.33 21.77
CA PHE A 369 -47.27 12.12 22.75
C PHE A 369 -48.47 11.37 23.21
N VAL A 370 -48.73 11.43 24.53
CA VAL A 370 -49.89 10.81 25.20
C VAL A 370 -50.73 11.93 25.78
N LYS A 371 -51.90 12.16 25.18
CA LYS A 371 -52.95 13.02 25.73
C LYS A 371 -53.77 12.27 26.74
N VAL A 372 -53.84 12.77 27.99
CA VAL A 372 -54.60 12.15 29.09
C VAL A 372 -55.87 12.94 29.29
N LEU A 373 -56.97 12.32 28.95
CA LEU A 373 -58.30 12.87 29.16
C LEU A 373 -58.68 12.79 30.64
N LYS A 374 -58.61 13.93 31.34
CA LYS A 374 -58.96 14.06 32.74
C LYS A 374 -60.46 13.96 32.94
N MET A 375 -60.91 13.49 34.11
CA MET A 375 -62.35 13.47 34.45
C MET A 375 -62.91 14.85 34.50
N PRO A 376 -64.02 15.15 33.75
CA PRO A 376 -64.72 16.43 33.87
C PRO A 376 -65.09 16.76 35.30
N LYS A 377 -64.84 17.99 35.71
CA LYS A 377 -65.15 18.48 37.07
C LYS A 377 -66.15 19.62 37.00
N PRO A 378 -67.47 19.31 37.03
CA PRO A 378 -68.51 20.34 37.04
C PRO A 378 -68.54 21.01 38.42
N PRO A 379 -68.51 22.37 38.46
CA PRO A 379 -68.79 23.06 39.71
C PRO A 379 -70.27 22.89 40.06
N ASN A 380 -70.57 22.89 41.35
CA ASN A 380 -71.95 22.73 41.86
C ASN A 380 -72.73 24.04 42.02
N THR A 381 -72.12 25.17 41.69
CA THR A 381 -72.70 26.52 41.79
C THR A 381 -72.10 27.46 40.73
N PHE A 382 -72.94 28.38 40.17
CA PHE A 382 -72.48 29.52 39.37
C PHE A 382 -73.42 30.68 39.54
N THR A 383 -73.00 31.93 39.17
CA THR A 383 -73.69 33.16 39.47
C THR A 383 -73.89 33.97 38.19
N PRO A 384 -74.83 33.62 37.31
CA PRO A 384 -75.09 34.38 36.06
C PRO A 384 -75.80 35.69 36.32
N ASN A 385 -75.07 36.68 36.88
CA ASN A 385 -75.54 38.01 37.25
C ASN A 385 -74.99 39.14 36.34
N GLY A 386 -74.07 38.79 35.44
CA GLY A 386 -73.47 39.65 34.46
C GLY A 386 -72.30 40.50 34.98
N ASP A 387 -71.70 40.14 36.09
CA ASP A 387 -70.53 40.82 36.68
C ASP A 387 -69.19 40.35 36.15
N GLY A 388 -69.21 39.40 35.26
CA GLY A 388 -67.99 38.78 34.64
C GLY A 388 -67.37 37.69 35.49
N ILE A 389 -67.92 37.30 36.66
CA ILE A 389 -67.39 36.30 37.55
C ILE A 389 -68.38 35.15 37.68
N ASN A 390 -67.98 33.94 37.26
CA ASN A 390 -68.84 32.73 37.31
C ASN A 390 -70.21 32.90 36.61
N ASP A 391 -70.28 33.77 35.59
CA ASP A 391 -71.51 33.98 34.79
C ASP A 391 -71.86 32.73 33.92
N PHE A 392 -70.88 31.90 33.71
CA PHE A 392 -71.07 30.70 32.95
C PHE A 392 -70.75 29.48 33.80
N TRP A 393 -71.43 28.35 33.48
CA TRP A 393 -71.12 27.07 34.11
C TRP A 393 -69.96 26.40 33.42
N GLU A 394 -68.72 26.77 33.79
CA GLU A 394 -67.48 26.23 33.23
C GLU A 394 -67.14 24.89 33.82
N ILE A 395 -67.15 23.84 33.00
CA ILE A 395 -66.82 22.48 33.43
C ILE A 395 -65.38 22.18 33.08
N LYS A 396 -64.50 22.17 34.08
CA LYS A 396 -63.05 21.84 33.85
C LYS A 396 -62.90 20.53 33.14
N TYR A 397 -61.94 20.50 32.20
CA TYR A 397 -61.51 19.34 31.35
C TYR A 397 -62.58 18.84 30.37
N LEU A 398 -63.78 19.46 30.27
CA LEU A 398 -64.80 18.98 29.36
C LEU A 398 -64.50 19.38 27.90
N ASN A 399 -63.69 20.42 27.66
CA ASN A 399 -63.23 20.80 26.33
C ASN A 399 -62.39 19.72 25.63
N ASP A 400 -61.75 18.81 26.38
CA ASP A 400 -61.02 17.64 25.84
C ASP A 400 -61.98 16.56 25.30
N TYR A 401 -63.32 16.77 25.41
CA TYR A 401 -64.35 15.83 24.99
C TYR A 401 -65.31 16.46 23.95
N PRO A 402 -64.85 16.61 22.69
CA PRO A 402 -65.61 17.38 21.67
C PRO A 402 -66.96 16.74 21.30
N GLY A 403 -67.16 15.49 21.62
CA GLY A 403 -68.41 14.75 21.41
C GLY A 403 -69.30 14.65 22.63
N CYS A 404 -68.98 15.32 23.75
CA CYS A 404 -69.75 15.23 24.99
C CYS A 404 -71.16 15.74 24.83
N ILE A 405 -72.07 15.20 25.59
CA ILE A 405 -73.47 15.72 25.73
C ILE A 405 -73.62 16.22 27.16
N VAL A 406 -74.06 17.46 27.28
CA VAL A 406 -74.45 18.09 28.58
C VAL A 406 -75.91 18.41 28.54
N GLU A 407 -76.64 17.90 29.50
CA GLU A 407 -78.07 18.12 29.68
C GLU A 407 -78.34 18.66 31.10
N VAL A 408 -79.19 19.66 31.22
CA VAL A 408 -79.60 20.19 32.50
C VAL A 408 -81.16 20.18 32.59
N TYR A 409 -81.65 19.75 33.74
CA TYR A 409 -83.06 19.59 34.01
C TYR A 409 -83.45 20.44 35.22
N ASN A 410 -84.64 20.92 35.22
CA ASN A 410 -85.24 21.55 36.39
C ASN A 410 -85.70 20.46 37.40
N THR A 411 -86.22 20.86 38.59
CA THR A 411 -86.74 19.96 39.64
C THR A 411 -87.94 19.16 39.22
N ALA A 412 -88.66 19.58 38.14
CA ALA A 412 -89.79 18.85 37.55
C ALA A 412 -89.37 17.85 36.50
N GLY A 413 -88.05 17.72 36.19
CA GLY A 413 -87.51 16.81 35.19
C GLY A 413 -87.61 17.38 33.77
N THR A 414 -87.89 18.64 33.57
CA THR A 414 -87.97 19.30 32.26
C THR A 414 -86.54 19.64 31.81
N LEU A 415 -86.13 19.26 30.58
CA LEU A 415 -84.88 19.64 29.97
C LEU A 415 -84.83 21.13 29.74
N VAL A 416 -83.90 21.88 30.36
CA VAL A 416 -83.73 23.30 30.25
C VAL A 416 -82.46 23.72 29.46
N TYR A 417 -81.51 22.85 29.31
CA TYR A 417 -80.31 23.06 28.52
C TYR A 417 -79.79 21.71 27.94
N ARG A 418 -79.35 21.82 26.69
CA ARG A 418 -78.63 20.69 26.02
C ARG A 418 -77.54 21.21 25.11
N SER A 419 -76.36 20.64 25.23
CA SER A 419 -75.24 20.92 24.35
C SER A 419 -74.60 19.65 23.84
N VAL A 420 -74.08 19.64 22.58
CA VAL A 420 -73.22 18.62 22.02
C VAL A 420 -71.87 19.26 21.77
N GLY A 421 -70.82 18.79 22.40
CA GLY A 421 -69.56 19.46 22.51
C GLY A 421 -69.71 20.74 23.37
N TYR A 422 -69.24 20.94 24.45
CA TYR A 422 -69.46 22.05 25.38
C TYR A 422 -68.50 23.23 25.08
N SER A 423 -68.47 23.69 23.81
CA SER A 423 -67.62 24.81 23.39
C SER A 423 -68.07 26.18 23.91
N THR A 424 -69.37 26.31 24.22
CA THR A 424 -69.92 27.48 24.85
C THR A 424 -70.52 27.03 26.17
N PRO A 425 -69.96 27.49 27.31
CA PRO A 425 -70.50 27.17 28.61
C PRO A 425 -71.93 27.76 28.81
N TRP A 426 -72.75 27.05 29.59
CA TRP A 426 -74.14 27.45 29.86
C TRP A 426 -74.21 28.71 30.69
N ASP A 427 -75.02 29.69 30.27
CA ASP A 427 -75.24 31.02 30.94
C ASP A 427 -76.45 31.02 31.87
N GLY A 428 -77.06 29.89 32.20
CA GLY A 428 -78.20 29.80 33.07
C GLY A 428 -79.51 30.30 32.46
N LYS A 429 -79.61 30.34 31.11
CA LYS A 429 -80.83 30.70 30.41
C LYS A 429 -81.52 29.50 29.78
N TYR A 430 -82.83 29.61 29.63
CA TYR A 430 -83.68 28.70 28.85
C TYR A 430 -84.54 29.55 27.87
N ASN A 431 -84.47 29.25 26.58
CA ASN A 431 -85.14 30.00 25.53
C ASN A 431 -84.85 31.50 25.61
N GLY A 432 -83.58 31.89 25.94
CA GLY A 432 -83.16 33.32 26.05
C GLY A 432 -83.58 33.99 27.36
N GLN A 433 -84.36 33.38 28.22
CA GLN A 433 -84.83 33.94 29.47
C GLN A 433 -83.99 33.37 30.67
N PRO A 434 -83.60 34.24 31.62
CA PRO A 434 -82.89 33.80 32.79
C PRO A 434 -83.70 32.80 33.62
N LEU A 435 -83.11 31.66 33.99
CA LEU A 435 -83.78 30.74 34.89
C LEU A 435 -83.75 31.26 36.35
N PRO A 436 -84.74 30.89 37.20
CA PRO A 436 -84.73 31.25 38.60
C PRO A 436 -83.51 30.73 39.38
N ALA A 437 -83.17 31.50 40.45
CA ALA A 437 -82.19 30.95 41.42
C ALA A 437 -82.76 29.67 42.04
N GLY A 438 -81.90 28.66 42.17
CA GLY A 438 -82.32 27.33 42.66
C GLY A 438 -81.47 26.21 42.16
N THR A 439 -81.88 24.99 42.51
CA THR A 439 -81.15 23.77 42.15
C THR A 439 -81.71 23.18 40.86
N TYR A 440 -80.76 22.76 39.98
CA TYR A 440 -80.98 22.03 38.73
C TYR A 440 -80.17 20.76 38.74
N TYR A 441 -80.57 19.78 37.94
CA TYR A 441 -79.89 18.51 37.86
C TYR A 441 -79.24 18.37 36.50
N TYR A 442 -78.01 17.87 36.43
CA TYR A 442 -77.30 17.70 35.17
C TYR A 442 -76.96 16.24 34.90
N VAL A 443 -76.84 15.92 33.63
CA VAL A 443 -76.24 14.71 33.14
C VAL A 443 -75.17 15.09 32.13
N ILE A 444 -73.96 14.66 32.36
CA ILE A 444 -72.82 14.80 31.44
C ILE A 444 -72.46 13.46 30.90
N ASP A 445 -72.55 13.27 29.59
CA ASP A 445 -72.10 12.08 28.87
C ASP A 445 -70.83 12.45 28.06
N PRO A 446 -69.61 12.08 28.49
CA PRO A 446 -68.37 12.41 27.81
C PRO A 446 -68.17 11.70 26.48
N LYS A 447 -68.87 10.64 26.19
CA LYS A 447 -68.81 9.83 24.93
C LYS A 447 -67.51 9.06 24.66
N ASN A 448 -66.41 9.28 25.37
CA ASN A 448 -65.10 8.68 25.16
C ASN A 448 -64.86 7.44 26.09
N GLY A 449 -65.86 6.58 26.25
CA GLY A 449 -65.74 5.38 27.09
C GLY A 449 -65.87 5.66 28.59
N ARG A 450 -65.99 6.92 29.03
CA ARG A 450 -66.33 7.26 30.42
C ARG A 450 -67.80 7.06 30.67
N SER A 451 -68.13 6.66 31.91
CA SER A 451 -69.48 6.61 32.38
C SER A 451 -70.10 8.04 32.46
N ARG A 452 -71.41 8.14 32.27
CA ARG A 452 -72.15 9.36 32.49
C ARG A 452 -72.01 9.79 33.94
N THR A 453 -71.85 11.11 34.12
CA THR A 453 -71.84 11.74 35.45
C THR A 453 -73.12 12.55 35.62
N ALA A 454 -73.82 12.36 36.71
CA ALA A 454 -74.98 13.13 37.08
C ALA A 454 -74.79 13.80 38.46
N GLY A 455 -75.39 14.94 38.61
CA GLY A 455 -75.29 15.71 39.84
C GLY A 455 -76.28 16.89 39.84
N TYR A 456 -76.02 17.83 40.72
CA TYR A 456 -76.82 19.06 40.81
C TYR A 456 -75.93 20.26 40.60
N ILE A 457 -76.57 21.38 40.13
CA ILE A 457 -76.00 22.70 39.96
C ILE A 457 -76.93 23.69 40.55
N THR A 458 -76.43 24.66 41.34
CA THR A 458 -77.23 25.74 41.94
C THR A 458 -76.94 27.05 41.22
N ILE A 459 -77.99 27.66 40.69
CA ILE A 459 -77.96 29.02 40.19
C ILE A 459 -78.20 29.99 41.38
N LEU A 460 -77.18 30.81 41.64
CA LEU A 460 -77.30 31.95 42.58
C LEU A 460 -77.34 33.28 41.77
N ARG A 461 -78.04 34.29 42.29
CA ARG A 461 -78.16 35.62 41.66
C ARG A 461 -78.09 36.72 42.71
#